data_ed2e2f81466654b83dc88c5183b2215b
#
_entry.id   ed2e2f81466654b83dc88c5183b2215b
#
_cell.length_a   1.000
_cell.length_b   1.000
_cell.length_c   1.000
_cell.angle_alpha   90.00
_cell.angle_beta   90.00
_cell.angle_gamma   90.00
#
_symmetry.space_group_name_H-M   'P 1'
#
loop_
_entity.id
_entity.type
_entity.pdbx_description
1 polymer ?
#
loop_
_entity_poly.entity_id
_entity_poly.type
_entity_poly.pdbx_seq_one_letter_code
_entity_poly.pdbx_strand_id
1 'polypeptide(L)' 'MELYNICTRNDFIEKSSGEQKRKWYKIGVLKVADSGKKYIKLFHQPQTEFYVFDKDDKPTEREQAE' A
#
# COMPACT_ATOMS: atom_id res chain seq x y z
N MET A 1 -6.55 -14.81 7.90
CA MET A 1 -6.24 -13.70 6.99
C MET A 1 -6.26 -12.39 7.74
N GLU A 2 -5.22 -11.59 7.60
CA GLU A 2 -5.14 -10.28 8.23
C GLU A 2 -5.28 -9.20 7.18
N LEU A 3 -5.91 -8.10 7.59
CA LEU A 3 -6.09 -6.96 6.70
C LEU A 3 -5.55 -5.71 7.38
N TYR A 4 -4.79 -4.95 6.65
CA TYR A 4 -4.22 -3.68 7.12
C TYR A 4 -4.56 -2.58 6.14
N ASN A 5 -4.80 -1.39 6.64
CA ASN A 5 -5.04 -0.23 5.79
C ASN A 5 -3.70 0.38 5.36
N ILE A 6 -3.64 0.78 4.11
CA ILE A 6 -2.51 1.53 3.58
C ILE A 6 -2.95 2.97 3.43
N CYS A 7 -2.24 3.87 4.09
CA CYS A 7 -2.59 5.29 4.09
C CYS A 7 -1.40 6.13 3.66
N THR A 8 -1.68 7.25 3.08
CA THR A 8 -0.67 8.26 2.79
C THR A 8 -0.98 9.52 3.60
N ARG A 9 0.07 10.25 3.93
CA ARG A 9 -0.02 11.48 4.70
C ARG A 9 0.31 12.64 3.78
N ASN A 10 -0.53 13.66 3.82
CA ASN A 10 -0.30 14.89 3.08
C ASN A 10 -0.19 16.05 4.06
N ASP A 11 0.95 16.71 4.07
CA ASP A 11 1.17 17.89 4.89
C ASP A 11 1.00 19.13 4.02
N PHE A 12 0.23 20.08 4.49
CA PHE A 12 -0.02 21.30 3.73
C PHE A 12 -0.20 22.49 4.68
N ILE A 13 -0.05 23.69 4.11
CA ILE A 13 -0.25 24.91 4.86
C ILE A 13 -1.60 25.47 4.45
N GLU A 14 -2.46 25.69 5.44
CA GLU A 14 -3.77 26.29 5.20
C GLU A 14 -3.62 27.76 4.87
N LYS A 15 -4.19 28.18 3.74
CA LYS A 15 -4.02 29.56 3.27
C LYS A 15 -4.69 30.58 4.18
N SER A 16 -5.78 30.20 4.83
CA SER A 16 -6.55 31.13 5.64
C SER A 16 -5.90 31.43 6.99
N SER A 17 -5.20 30.47 7.57
CA SER A 17 -4.63 30.60 8.91
C SER A 17 -3.10 30.56 8.92
N GLY A 18 -2.47 30.08 7.85
CA GLY A 18 -1.03 29.87 7.81
C GLY A 18 -0.58 28.69 8.65
N GLU A 19 -1.49 27.92 9.20
CA GLU A 19 -1.14 26.76 10.02
C GLU A 19 -0.77 25.57 9.16
N GLN A 20 0.21 24.82 9.63
CA GLN A 20 0.57 23.57 9.01
C GLN A 20 -0.42 22.51 9.43
N LYS A 21 -1.03 21.85 8.46
CA LYS A 21 -2.02 20.79 8.69
C LYS A 21 -1.59 19.51 8.03
N ARG A 22 -2.15 18.41 8.53
CA ARG A 22 -1.84 17.07 8.08
C ARG A 22 -3.15 16.35 7.79
N LYS A 23 -3.20 15.68 6.65
CA LYS A 23 -4.37 14.91 6.27
C LYS A 23 -3.95 13.52 5.84
N TRP A 24 -4.70 12.52 6.29
CA TRP A 24 -4.47 11.12 5.96
C TRP A 24 -5.51 10.65 4.95
N TYR A 25 -5.04 9.90 3.96
CA TYR A 25 -5.90 9.29 2.97
C TYR A 25 -5.67 7.80 2.94
N LYS A 26 -6.75 7.02 2.94
CA LYS A 26 -6.66 5.59 2.75
C LYS A 26 -6.54 5.31 1.26
N ILE A 27 -5.44 4.71 0.86
CA ILE A 27 -5.16 4.46 -0.57
C ILE A 27 -5.29 2.98 -0.95
N GLY A 28 -5.36 2.09 0.01
CA GLY A 28 -5.45 0.68 -0.30
C GLY A 28 -5.49 -0.19 0.94
N VAL A 29 -5.34 -1.49 0.71
CA VAL A 29 -5.28 -2.48 1.78
C VAL A 29 -4.13 -3.45 1.53
N LEU A 30 -3.55 -3.91 2.63
CA LEU A 30 -2.59 -5.00 2.63
C LEU A 30 -3.30 -6.23 3.16
N LYS A 31 -3.26 -7.33 2.41
CA LYS A 31 -3.82 -8.60 2.83
C LYS A 31 -2.70 -9.56 3.14
N VAL A 32 -2.78 -10.22 4.29
CA VAL A 32 -1.85 -11.27 4.66
C VAL A 32 -2.62 -12.58 4.69
N ALA A 33 -2.32 -13.47 3.76
CA ALA A 33 -2.97 -14.77 3.67
C ALA A 33 -2.44 -15.71 4.75
N ASP A 34 -3.18 -16.78 5.02
CA ASP A 34 -2.79 -17.78 6.02
C ASP A 34 -1.47 -18.44 5.68
N SER A 35 -1.12 -18.50 4.39
CA SER A 35 0.16 -19.05 3.94
C SER A 35 1.34 -18.11 4.16
N GLY A 36 1.08 -16.90 4.63
CA GLY A 36 2.10 -15.89 4.82
C GLY A 36 2.34 -14.98 3.63
N LYS A 37 1.66 -15.22 2.52
CA LYS A 37 1.76 -14.35 1.35
C LYS A 37 1.09 -13.02 1.62
N LYS A 38 1.69 -11.96 1.13
CA LYS A 38 1.20 -10.60 1.31
C LYS A 38 0.88 -9.96 -0.03
N TYR A 39 -0.26 -9.31 -0.08
CA TYR A 39 -0.74 -8.64 -1.29
C TYR A 39 -1.16 -7.22 -0.95
N ILE A 40 -0.90 -6.30 -1.87
CA ILE A 40 -1.37 -4.94 -1.73
C ILE A 40 -2.36 -4.66 -2.85
N LYS A 41 -3.50 -4.07 -2.48
CA LYS A 41 -4.49 -3.62 -3.44
C LYS A 41 -4.69 -2.13 -3.25
N LEU A 42 -4.44 -1.36 -4.31
CA LEU A 42 -4.59 0.08 -4.28
C LEU A 42 -5.91 0.47 -4.94
N PHE A 43 -6.62 1.43 -4.33
CA PHE A 43 -7.96 1.79 -4.81
C PHE A 43 -7.94 2.46 -6.17
N HIS A 44 -6.87 3.17 -6.49
CA HIS A 44 -6.76 3.82 -7.79
C HIS A 44 -6.27 2.87 -8.90
N GLN A 45 -5.90 1.66 -8.55
CA GLN A 45 -5.51 0.61 -9.49
C GLN A 45 -6.12 -0.73 -9.07
N PRO A 46 -7.47 -0.81 -9.06
CA PRO A 46 -8.15 -1.96 -8.46
C PRO A 46 -7.93 -3.26 -9.22
N GLN A 47 -7.49 -3.19 -10.48
CA GLN A 47 -7.26 -4.38 -11.29
C GLN A 47 -5.83 -4.90 -11.20
N THR A 48 -4.96 -4.19 -10.47
CA THR A 48 -3.57 -4.56 -10.32
C THR A 48 -3.34 -5.06 -8.90
N GLU A 49 -2.73 -6.23 -8.77
CA GLU A 49 -2.29 -6.74 -7.50
C GLU A 49 -0.79 -6.54 -7.36
N PHE A 50 -0.39 -6.06 -6.20
CA PHE A 50 1.02 -5.90 -5.88
C PHE A 50 1.37 -6.95 -4.83
N TYR A 51 2.55 -7.54 -4.96
CA TYR A 51 3.02 -8.57 -4.04
C TYR A 51 4.14 -8.02 -3.19
N VAL A 52 4.17 -8.44 -1.93
CA VAL A 52 5.20 -8.00 -0.99
C VAL A 52 6.07 -9.21 -0.63
N PHE A 53 7.37 -9.05 -0.83
CA PHE A 53 8.35 -10.07 -0.53
C PHE A 53 9.30 -9.56 0.54
N ASP A 54 9.81 -10.49 1.34
CA ASP A 54 10.88 -10.15 2.26
C ASP A 54 12.12 -9.73 1.46
N LYS A 55 12.97 -8.96 2.09
CA LYS A 55 14.15 -8.43 1.43
C LYS A 55 15.00 -9.52 0.78
N ASP A 56 15.07 -10.69 1.41
CA ASP A 56 15.88 -11.80 0.95
C ASP A 56 15.09 -12.78 0.07
N ASP A 57 13.77 -12.63 0.01
CA ASP A 57 12.93 -13.43 -0.87
C ASP A 57 12.77 -12.71 -2.20
N LYS A 58 12.89 -13.47 -3.26
CA LYS A 58 12.69 -12.92 -4.60
C LYS A 58 11.58 -13.69 -5.29
N PRO A 59 10.80 -13.02 -6.16
CA PRO A 59 9.84 -13.74 -7.00
C PRO A 59 10.57 -14.80 -7.81
N THR A 60 9.88 -15.90 -8.09
CA THR A 60 10.46 -16.90 -8.97
C THR A 60 10.64 -16.30 -10.36
N GLU A 61 11.53 -16.90 -11.13
CA GLU A 61 11.79 -16.45 -12.50
C GLU A 61 10.51 -16.39 -13.33
N ARG A 62 9.59 -17.32 -13.09
CA ARG A 62 8.29 -17.34 -13.75
C ARG A 62 7.48 -16.09 -13.44
N GLU A 63 7.50 -15.64 -12.20
CA GLU A 63 6.78 -14.44 -11.78
C GLU A 63 7.40 -13.18 -12.34
N GLN A 64 8.71 -13.19 -12.52
CA GLN A 64 9.43 -12.05 -13.08
C GLN A 64 9.25 -11.93 -14.59
N ALA A 65 8.87 -12.98 -15.26
CA ALA A 65 8.77 -13.00 -16.72
C ALA A 65 7.58 -12.22 -17.26
N GLU A 66 6.76 -11.73 -16.40
CA GLU A 66 5.66 -10.85 -16.81
C GLU A 66 6.16 -9.42 -17.05
#